data_e9b0b181e463d9702dfd10de98e957b8
#
_entry.id   e9b0b181e463d9702dfd10de98e957b8
#
_cell.length_a   1.000
_cell.length_b   1.000
_cell.length_c   1.000
_cell.angle_alpha   90.00
_cell.angle_beta   90.00
_cell.angle_gamma   90.00
#
_symmetry.space_group_name_H-M   'P 1'
#
loop_
_entity.id
_entity.type
_entity.pdbx_description
1 polymer ?
#
loop_
_entity_poly.entity_id
_entity_poly.type
_entity_poly.pdbx_seq_one_letter_code
_entity_poly.pdbx_strand_id
1 'polypeptide(L)'
;MPGTTIKPDPFYDRTLELAALDRAWKRHGTGGQMLLLYGRRRLGKTFLLQRYFTAGVSGEEREKPHCYFLAEQSTAATQRMTLARQLIAALPSEGVAPEEIAVSWNALLRYASQQSQTRKKSAGRFALILDEFPYLVDQTPELPSILQAWWDREGVHSPLFMVLCGSQLSAMAALGQESAPLFGRFNAGIFHLDPLHYEDVAAFYAGSSHYGVVEKLLMYGVFGGTPRYHALVDTSRSPAEEIVTLLMQPRAILENEVRFLLGSEQIRDPAPYNAILAAIASGETKFNRIQQLIGVERGALSASLRTLLELGWIRRELPFGERSDRRAIYRVADPFLTFWYRFVVPLSSALQFSDPATVYAAQVAPRLADYMGWSVFEEICGQWLQRNAQQRLGLSVREMARYWSRDGRTEIDLMAELDDGTFLFGECKWRTERVTRLSDLSALQAKVASLPEARWRDKPSYILFALAGFSPELRQLASDPAECLFLIADTDMLATI
;
A
#
# COMPACT_ATOMS: atom_id res chain seq x y z
N MET A 1 10.45 -2.18 38.99
CA MET A 1 9.89 -1.98 37.64
C MET A 1 10.87 -2.59 36.66
N PRO A 2 10.61 -3.71 35.98
CA PRO A 2 11.48 -4.20 34.93
C PRO A 2 11.36 -3.22 33.75
N GLY A 3 12.52 -2.73 33.29
CA GLY A 3 12.60 -1.79 32.18
C GLY A 3 12.02 -2.41 30.93
N THR A 4 11.02 -1.76 30.38
CA THR A 4 10.48 -2.05 29.05
C THR A 4 11.57 -1.75 28.05
N THR A 5 12.29 -2.76 27.62
CA THR A 5 13.20 -2.65 26.46
C THR A 5 12.30 -2.36 25.27
N ILE A 6 12.25 -1.09 24.85
CA ILE A 6 11.61 -0.72 23.59
C ILE A 6 12.38 -1.47 22.51
N LYS A 7 11.81 -2.55 21.98
CA LYS A 7 12.36 -3.19 20.78
C LYS A 7 12.46 -2.10 19.72
N PRO A 8 13.59 -1.98 19.00
CA PRO A 8 13.67 -1.06 17.87
C PRO A 8 12.51 -1.41 16.92
N ASP A 9 11.77 -0.40 16.47
CA ASP A 9 10.65 -0.57 15.53
C ASP A 9 11.14 -1.40 14.33
N PRO A 10 10.62 -2.61 14.10
CA PRO A 10 11.14 -3.49 13.09
C PRO A 10 10.87 -2.90 11.71
N PHE A 11 11.94 -2.74 10.93
CA PHE A 11 11.85 -2.33 9.53
C PHE A 11 11.74 -3.59 8.67
N TYR A 12 10.56 -3.84 8.14
CA TYR A 12 10.31 -4.97 7.27
C TYR A 12 10.14 -4.50 5.83
N ASP A 13 10.83 -5.19 4.91
CA ASP A 13 10.86 -4.95 3.47
C ASP A 13 11.24 -3.51 3.06
N ARG A 14 10.70 -3.00 1.97
CA ARG A 14 11.07 -1.75 1.29
C ARG A 14 12.42 -1.84 0.59
N THR A 15 12.84 -3.05 0.23
CA THR A 15 14.10 -3.30 -0.47
C THR A 15 14.16 -2.61 -1.83
N LEU A 16 13.03 -2.58 -2.55
CA LEU A 16 12.92 -1.91 -3.85
C LEU A 16 13.02 -0.39 -3.70
N GLU A 17 12.31 0.17 -2.73
CA GLU A 17 12.33 1.60 -2.44
C GLU A 17 13.69 2.05 -1.92
N LEU A 18 14.30 1.29 -1.01
CA LEU A 18 15.67 1.56 -0.54
C LEU A 18 16.68 1.48 -1.69
N ALA A 19 16.61 0.47 -2.54
CA ALA A 19 17.47 0.35 -3.71
C ALA A 19 17.26 1.49 -4.71
N ALA A 20 16.02 1.94 -4.90
CA ALA A 20 15.70 3.06 -5.76
C ALA A 20 16.23 4.40 -5.20
N LEU A 21 16.09 4.63 -3.89
CA LEU A 21 16.70 5.77 -3.19
C LEU A 21 18.23 5.75 -3.33
N ASP A 22 18.83 4.57 -3.18
CA ASP A 22 20.29 4.40 -3.27
C ASP A 22 20.82 4.66 -4.68
N ARG A 23 20.14 4.14 -5.72
CA ARG A 23 20.46 4.46 -7.11
C ARG A 23 20.36 5.96 -7.38
N ALA A 24 19.30 6.62 -6.90
CA ALA A 24 19.13 8.07 -7.06
C ALA A 24 20.22 8.84 -6.31
N TRP A 25 20.54 8.46 -5.08
CA TRP A 25 21.60 9.08 -4.28
C TRP A 25 22.98 8.94 -4.91
N LYS A 26 23.32 7.73 -5.37
CA LYS A 26 24.65 7.40 -5.95
C LYS A 26 24.79 7.80 -7.42
N ARG A 27 23.73 8.28 -8.06
CA ARG A 27 23.77 8.67 -9.48
C ARG A 27 24.91 9.63 -9.74
N HIS A 28 25.85 9.22 -10.58
CA HIS A 28 27.01 10.03 -10.95
C HIS A 28 26.57 11.27 -11.75
N GLY A 29 27.09 12.44 -11.33
CA GLY A 29 26.81 13.73 -11.95
C GLY A 29 26.98 14.88 -10.96
N THR A 30 27.16 16.08 -11.47
CA THR A 30 27.37 17.27 -10.65
C THR A 30 26.10 17.99 -10.26
N GLY A 31 24.94 17.56 -10.79
CA GLY A 31 23.68 18.26 -10.63
C GLY A 31 22.83 17.81 -9.45
N GLY A 32 21.89 18.67 -9.08
CA GLY A 32 20.88 18.41 -8.07
C GLY A 32 19.92 17.30 -8.47
N GLN A 33 19.32 16.69 -7.49
CA GLN A 33 18.30 15.68 -7.68
C GLN A 33 17.07 16.00 -6.83
N MET A 34 15.89 15.83 -7.42
CA MET A 34 14.63 16.04 -6.73
C MET A 34 13.78 14.77 -6.82
N LEU A 35 13.33 14.32 -5.66
CA LEU A 35 12.47 13.15 -5.48
C LEU A 35 11.11 13.59 -4.93
N LEU A 36 10.03 13.03 -5.46
CA LEU A 36 8.70 13.09 -4.87
C LEU A 36 8.40 11.73 -4.23
N LEU A 37 8.15 11.70 -2.91
CA LEU A 37 7.74 10.50 -2.17
C LEU A 37 6.38 10.74 -1.55
N TYR A 38 5.38 9.95 -1.91
CA TYR A 38 4.06 10.09 -1.33
C TYR A 38 3.37 8.73 -1.16
N GLY A 39 2.30 8.71 -0.40
CA GLY A 39 1.52 7.53 -0.08
C GLY A 39 0.68 7.78 1.15
N ARG A 40 -0.31 6.92 1.42
CA ARG A 40 -1.22 7.10 2.56
C ARG A 40 -0.46 7.25 3.89
N ARG A 41 -1.13 7.84 4.88
CA ARG A 41 -0.61 7.88 6.25
C ARG A 41 -0.31 6.47 6.76
N ARG A 42 0.68 6.37 7.65
CA ARG A 42 1.08 5.12 8.34
C ARG A 42 1.72 4.04 7.47
N LEU A 43 2.00 4.30 6.18
CA LEU A 43 2.76 3.39 5.31
C LEU A 43 4.28 3.41 5.56
N GLY A 44 4.76 4.29 6.43
CA GLY A 44 6.18 4.30 6.83
C GLY A 44 7.09 5.18 5.98
N LYS A 45 6.57 6.21 5.27
CA LYS A 45 7.39 7.16 4.48
C LYS A 45 8.52 7.79 5.27
N THR A 46 8.17 8.42 6.40
CA THR A 46 9.11 9.01 7.35
C THR A 46 10.17 8.00 7.82
N PHE A 47 9.71 6.80 8.17
CA PHE A 47 10.58 5.72 8.64
C PHE A 47 11.53 5.22 7.54
N LEU A 48 11.06 5.10 6.30
CA LEU A 48 11.89 4.76 5.13
C LEU A 48 13.00 5.80 4.92
N LEU A 49 12.66 7.09 4.95
CA LEU A 49 13.64 8.16 4.77
C LEU A 49 14.64 8.19 5.93
N GLN A 50 14.18 8.14 7.19
CA GLN A 50 15.05 8.08 8.35
C GLN A 50 15.98 6.87 8.25
N ARG A 51 15.45 5.68 8.00
CA ARG A 51 16.25 4.46 7.85
C ARG A 51 17.33 4.61 6.78
N TYR A 52 16.96 5.12 5.59
CA TYR A 52 17.90 5.29 4.49
C TYR A 52 19.01 6.30 4.79
N PHE A 53 18.69 7.45 5.38
CA PHE A 53 19.66 8.51 5.61
C PHE A 53 20.53 8.27 6.85
N THR A 54 20.03 7.54 7.87
CA THR A 54 20.82 7.25 9.09
C THR A 54 21.62 5.97 9.01
N ALA A 55 21.09 4.91 8.36
CA ALA A 55 21.70 3.58 8.38
C ALA A 55 21.88 2.94 6.98
N GLY A 56 21.42 3.60 5.92
CA GLY A 56 21.56 3.13 4.54
C GLY A 56 20.68 1.93 4.20
N VAL A 57 21.01 1.23 3.12
CA VAL A 57 20.23 0.09 2.60
C VAL A 57 20.38 -1.12 3.52
N SER A 58 21.61 -1.50 3.84
CA SER A 58 21.93 -2.67 4.69
C SER A 58 21.73 -2.42 6.18
N GLY A 59 21.65 -1.14 6.60
CA GLY A 59 21.59 -0.76 8.00
C GLY A 59 22.92 -0.67 8.72
N GLU A 60 24.02 -0.90 8.01
CA GLU A 60 25.40 -0.83 8.50
C GLU A 60 26.19 0.32 7.86
N GLU A 61 25.54 1.06 6.94
CA GLU A 61 26.17 2.17 6.25
C GLU A 61 26.28 3.40 7.15
N ARG A 62 27.29 4.21 6.85
CA ARG A 62 27.49 5.48 7.55
C ARG A 62 26.33 6.44 7.26
N GLU A 63 25.92 7.20 8.29
CA GLU A 63 24.92 8.26 8.17
C GLU A 63 25.24 9.21 7.02
N LYS A 64 24.23 9.45 6.17
CA LYS A 64 24.32 10.38 5.04
C LYS A 64 24.04 11.80 5.52
N PRO A 65 24.80 12.80 5.06
CA PRO A 65 24.57 14.20 5.45
C PRO A 65 23.19 14.66 5.00
N HIS A 66 22.34 15.07 5.93
CA HIS A 66 20.97 15.51 5.64
C HIS A 66 20.44 16.56 6.63
N CYS A 67 19.45 17.30 6.18
CA CYS A 67 18.53 18.08 7.02
C CYS A 67 17.13 17.51 6.82
N TYR A 68 16.53 17.01 7.90
CA TYR A 68 15.16 16.49 7.91
C TYR A 68 14.25 17.52 8.56
N PHE A 69 13.34 18.08 7.77
CA PHE A 69 12.34 19.05 8.21
C PHE A 69 10.95 18.43 8.11
N LEU A 70 10.30 18.28 9.26
CA LEU A 70 8.89 17.90 9.35
C LEU A 70 8.05 19.19 9.41
N ALA A 71 7.26 19.43 8.38
CA ALA A 71 6.34 20.56 8.35
C ALA A 71 5.16 20.34 9.29
N GLU A 72 4.75 21.41 9.98
CA GLU A 72 3.64 21.42 10.91
C GLU A 72 2.53 22.38 10.43
N GLN A 73 1.34 22.27 11.00
CA GLN A 73 0.26 23.23 10.78
C GLN A 73 0.55 24.52 11.57
N SER A 74 1.47 25.32 11.05
CA SER A 74 1.90 26.60 11.64
C SER A 74 2.11 27.65 10.55
N THR A 75 2.32 28.90 10.93
CA THR A 75 2.49 30.00 9.96
C THR A 75 3.72 29.81 9.08
N ALA A 76 3.70 30.33 7.85
CA ALA A 76 4.83 30.28 6.93
C ALA A 76 6.12 30.88 7.56
N ALA A 77 6.01 31.91 8.36
CA ALA A 77 7.16 32.53 9.04
C ALA A 77 7.76 31.57 10.10
N THR A 78 6.93 30.91 10.91
CA THR A 78 7.38 29.93 11.89
C THR A 78 8.06 28.75 11.22
N GLN A 79 7.48 28.23 10.14
CA GLN A 79 8.06 27.10 9.39
C GLN A 79 9.43 27.46 8.78
N ARG A 80 9.54 28.64 8.16
CA ARG A 80 10.83 29.12 7.62
C ARG A 80 11.88 29.29 8.73
N MET A 81 11.51 29.84 9.89
CA MET A 81 12.43 30.02 11.01
C MET A 81 12.92 28.66 11.57
N THR A 82 12.03 27.69 11.71
CA THR A 82 12.39 26.34 12.18
C THR A 82 13.33 25.66 11.18
N LEU A 83 13.00 25.71 9.88
CA LEU A 83 13.89 25.17 8.83
C LEU A 83 15.24 25.88 8.81
N ALA A 84 15.28 27.20 8.99
CA ALA A 84 16.52 27.98 9.04
C ALA A 84 17.46 27.48 10.16
N ARG A 85 16.93 27.29 11.37
CA ARG A 85 17.70 26.74 12.50
C ARG A 85 18.24 25.35 12.22
N GLN A 86 17.41 24.47 11.64
CA GLN A 86 17.82 23.12 11.31
C GLN A 86 18.86 23.08 10.17
N LEU A 87 18.72 23.93 9.15
CA LEU A 87 19.68 24.05 8.06
C LEU A 87 21.04 24.54 8.56
N ILE A 88 21.09 25.57 9.42
CA ILE A 88 22.34 26.07 10.00
C ILE A 88 23.00 25.01 10.89
N ALA A 89 22.21 24.25 11.67
CA ALA A 89 22.73 23.15 12.48
C ALA A 89 23.34 22.03 11.62
N ALA A 90 22.72 21.69 10.48
CA ALA A 90 23.18 20.64 9.57
C ALA A 90 24.29 21.09 8.60
N LEU A 91 24.28 22.37 8.23
CA LEU A 91 25.24 23.04 7.33
C LEU A 91 25.75 24.33 7.99
N PRO A 92 26.62 24.27 8.97
CA PRO A 92 27.11 25.44 9.69
C PRO A 92 27.84 26.41 8.74
N SER A 93 27.62 27.71 8.94
CA SER A 93 28.34 28.80 8.29
C SER A 93 28.61 29.87 9.33
N GLU A 94 29.83 30.36 9.39
CA GLU A 94 30.21 31.41 10.35
C GLU A 94 29.47 32.72 10.08
N GLY A 95 28.95 33.34 11.17
CA GLY A 95 28.33 34.64 11.12
C GLY A 95 26.94 34.71 10.53
N VAL A 96 26.30 33.58 10.16
CA VAL A 96 24.94 33.57 9.60
C VAL A 96 23.93 33.26 10.70
N ALA A 97 23.00 34.20 10.94
CA ALA A 97 21.90 34.00 11.87
C ALA A 97 20.68 33.38 11.18
N PRO A 98 19.87 32.56 11.89
CA PRO A 98 18.66 31.98 11.32
C PRO A 98 17.69 33.02 10.72
N GLU A 99 17.60 34.19 11.34
CA GLU A 99 16.75 35.29 10.93
C GLU A 99 17.09 35.80 9.53
N GLU A 100 18.36 35.77 9.16
CA GLU A 100 18.84 36.27 7.85
C GLU A 100 18.37 35.37 6.70
N ILE A 101 18.33 34.07 6.91
CA ILE A 101 17.89 33.13 5.87
C ILE A 101 16.41 32.78 5.94
N ALA A 102 15.73 33.02 7.07
CA ALA A 102 14.30 32.78 7.24
C ALA A 102 13.39 33.83 6.57
N VAL A 103 13.97 34.90 6.02
CA VAL A 103 13.20 36.00 5.38
C VAL A 103 12.34 35.52 4.21
N SER A 104 12.80 34.51 3.48
CA SER A 104 12.05 33.95 2.35
C SER A 104 12.46 32.50 2.06
N TRP A 105 11.60 31.75 1.35
CA TRP A 105 11.93 30.42 0.84
C TRP A 105 13.15 30.45 -0.10
N ASN A 106 13.25 31.45 -0.95
CA ASN A 106 14.42 31.63 -1.82
C ASN A 106 15.73 31.75 -1.02
N ALA A 107 15.73 32.48 0.08
CA ALA A 107 16.93 32.63 0.92
C ALA A 107 17.35 31.29 1.55
N LEU A 108 16.40 30.51 2.07
CA LEU A 108 16.63 29.17 2.61
C LEU A 108 17.19 28.20 1.55
N LEU A 109 16.58 28.17 0.38
CA LEU A 109 17.00 27.30 -0.72
C LEU A 109 18.40 27.68 -1.24
N ARG A 110 18.67 28.97 -1.33
CA ARG A 110 19.97 29.49 -1.73
C ARG A 110 21.06 29.16 -0.72
N TYR A 111 20.77 29.33 0.56
CA TYR A 111 21.67 28.93 1.65
C TYR A 111 21.99 27.44 1.55
N ALA A 112 20.98 26.58 1.47
CA ALA A 112 21.17 25.13 1.34
C ALA A 112 22.02 24.76 0.11
N SER A 113 21.77 25.41 -1.04
CA SER A 113 22.55 25.22 -2.26
C SER A 113 24.02 25.58 -2.10
N GLN A 114 24.30 26.79 -1.58
CA GLN A 114 25.64 27.32 -1.44
C GLN A 114 26.47 26.53 -0.42
N GLN A 115 25.88 26.24 0.75
CA GLN A 115 26.60 25.47 1.79
C GLN A 115 26.82 24.02 1.37
N SER A 116 25.90 23.41 0.65
CA SER A 116 26.08 22.07 0.10
C SER A 116 27.20 22.01 -0.96
N GLN A 117 27.40 23.08 -1.75
CA GLN A 117 28.51 23.17 -2.72
C GLN A 117 29.87 23.26 -2.00
N THR A 118 29.96 24.05 -0.95
CA THR A 118 31.16 24.15 -0.12
C THR A 118 31.49 22.81 0.50
N ARG A 119 30.51 22.10 1.03
CA ARG A 119 30.63 20.76 1.60
C ARG A 119 31.03 19.70 0.57
N LYS A 120 30.54 19.78 -0.69
CA LYS A 120 30.83 18.79 -1.74
C LYS A 120 32.31 18.57 -1.95
N LYS A 121 33.13 19.60 -1.80
CA LYS A 121 34.60 19.50 -1.90
C LYS A 121 35.21 18.56 -0.88
N SER A 122 34.51 18.32 0.23
CA SER A 122 35.00 17.50 1.37
C SER A 122 34.16 16.26 1.69
N ALA A 123 32.87 16.24 1.39
CA ALA A 123 31.93 15.22 1.91
C ALA A 123 30.78 14.78 0.99
N GLY A 124 30.80 15.14 -0.30
CA GLY A 124 29.78 14.67 -1.25
C GLY A 124 28.44 15.39 -1.18
N ARG A 125 27.32 14.68 -1.52
CA ARG A 125 25.96 15.24 -1.56
C ARG A 125 25.42 15.56 -0.17
N PHE A 126 24.43 16.46 -0.14
CA PHE A 126 23.61 16.77 1.02
C PHE A 126 22.13 16.60 0.71
N ALA A 127 21.37 15.97 1.60
CA ALA A 127 19.93 15.83 1.42
C ALA A 127 19.15 16.91 2.18
N LEU A 128 18.17 17.51 1.52
CA LEU A 128 17.16 18.35 2.13
C LEU A 128 15.81 17.63 2.01
N ILE A 129 15.27 17.17 3.13
CA ILE A 129 14.02 16.44 3.19
C ILE A 129 12.94 17.36 3.75
N LEU A 130 11.90 17.61 2.99
CA LEU A 130 10.72 18.37 3.38
C LEU A 130 9.55 17.39 3.53
N ASP A 131 9.35 16.89 4.75
CA ASP A 131 8.28 15.95 5.06
C ASP A 131 6.98 16.70 5.42
N GLU A 132 5.84 16.11 5.12
CA GLU A 132 4.50 16.71 5.13
C GLU A 132 4.45 18.03 4.32
N PHE A 133 5.05 18.01 3.14
CA PHE A 133 5.15 19.14 2.20
C PHE A 133 3.82 19.85 1.93
N PRO A 134 2.65 19.18 1.88
CA PRO A 134 1.37 19.86 1.74
C PRO A 134 1.13 20.96 2.78
N TYR A 135 1.58 20.81 4.02
CA TYR A 135 1.42 21.87 5.04
C TYR A 135 2.24 23.13 4.74
N LEU A 136 3.34 23.00 3.98
CA LEU A 136 4.08 24.16 3.49
C LEU A 136 3.30 24.86 2.39
N VAL A 137 2.70 24.11 1.48
CA VAL A 137 1.90 24.64 0.37
C VAL A 137 0.62 25.30 0.87
N ASP A 138 -0.04 24.73 1.88
CA ASP A 138 -1.24 25.31 2.51
C ASP A 138 -0.98 26.73 3.04
N GLN A 139 0.22 26.98 3.56
CA GLN A 139 0.62 28.31 4.09
C GLN A 139 1.34 29.19 3.07
N THR A 140 1.84 28.61 1.99
CA THR A 140 2.55 29.30 0.90
C THR A 140 2.16 28.64 -0.41
N PRO A 141 0.97 28.93 -0.97
CA PRO A 141 0.48 28.29 -2.19
C PRO A 141 1.41 28.46 -3.42
N GLU A 142 2.20 29.52 -3.43
CA GLU A 142 3.21 29.78 -4.45
C GLU A 142 4.52 28.99 -4.28
N LEU A 143 4.70 28.23 -3.19
CA LEU A 143 5.94 27.49 -2.93
C LEU A 143 6.35 26.53 -4.05
N PRO A 144 5.47 25.79 -4.72
CA PRO A 144 5.84 24.97 -5.87
C PRO A 144 6.46 25.80 -7.02
N SER A 145 5.94 27.00 -7.27
CA SER A 145 6.48 27.92 -8.28
C SER A 145 7.81 28.53 -7.87
N ILE A 146 7.98 28.84 -6.59
CA ILE A 146 9.26 29.30 -6.01
C ILE A 146 10.32 28.21 -6.17
N LEU A 147 9.98 26.96 -5.84
CA LEU A 147 10.85 25.80 -6.01
C LEU A 147 11.22 25.59 -7.48
N GLN A 148 10.26 25.71 -8.39
CA GLN A 148 10.51 25.66 -9.84
C GLN A 148 11.53 26.69 -10.27
N ALA A 149 11.29 27.96 -9.95
CA ALA A 149 12.14 29.06 -10.38
C ALA A 149 13.56 28.98 -9.78
N TRP A 150 13.69 28.52 -8.55
CA TRP A 150 14.99 28.26 -7.93
C TRP A 150 15.67 27.03 -8.53
N TRP A 151 14.93 25.94 -8.76
CA TRP A 151 15.47 24.70 -9.33
C TRP A 151 16.09 24.93 -10.70
N ASP A 152 15.38 25.61 -11.58
CA ASP A 152 15.82 25.86 -12.96
C ASP A 152 17.07 26.74 -13.02
N ARG A 153 17.27 27.62 -12.04
CA ARG A 153 18.43 28.54 -12.00
C ARG A 153 19.62 28.01 -11.21
N GLU A 154 19.37 27.41 -10.08
CA GLU A 154 20.40 27.08 -9.09
C GLU A 154 20.37 25.62 -8.68
N GLY A 155 19.17 25.08 -8.41
CA GLY A 155 18.96 23.75 -7.81
C GLY A 155 19.54 22.64 -8.65
N VAL A 156 19.29 22.65 -9.98
CA VAL A 156 19.78 21.63 -10.92
C VAL A 156 21.30 21.55 -10.96
N HIS A 157 21.99 22.61 -10.63
CA HIS A 157 23.47 22.70 -10.62
C HIS A 157 24.07 22.48 -9.22
N SER A 158 23.24 22.41 -8.19
CA SER A 158 23.69 22.20 -6.80
C SER A 158 23.94 20.72 -6.53
N PRO A 159 24.71 20.35 -5.50
CA PRO A 159 24.86 18.95 -5.07
C PRO A 159 23.72 18.49 -4.15
N LEU A 160 22.60 19.22 -4.08
CA LEU A 160 21.48 18.88 -3.23
C LEU A 160 20.71 17.66 -3.77
N PHE A 161 20.30 16.83 -2.83
CA PHE A 161 19.30 15.80 -3.01
C PHE A 161 18.03 16.24 -2.26
N MET A 162 17.06 16.78 -2.98
CA MET A 162 15.82 17.28 -2.39
C MET A 162 14.75 16.19 -2.39
N VAL A 163 14.12 15.97 -1.25
CA VAL A 163 12.98 15.05 -1.11
C VAL A 163 11.77 15.84 -0.68
N LEU A 164 10.73 15.84 -1.52
CA LEU A 164 9.40 16.32 -1.15
C LEU A 164 8.57 15.11 -0.73
N CYS A 165 8.17 15.04 0.53
CA CYS A 165 7.43 13.93 1.09
C CYS A 165 6.08 14.39 1.65
N GLY A 166 5.04 13.57 1.54
CA GLY A 166 3.74 13.90 2.11
C GLY A 166 2.72 12.76 2.08
N SER A 167 1.71 12.89 2.92
CA SER A 167 0.67 11.89 3.13
C SER A 167 -0.67 12.22 2.48
N GLN A 168 -0.89 13.46 2.03
CA GLN A 168 -2.10 13.86 1.29
C GLN A 168 -1.94 13.45 -0.18
N LEU A 169 -2.59 12.35 -0.57
CA LEU A 169 -2.38 11.71 -1.88
C LEU A 169 -2.69 12.65 -3.05
N SER A 170 -3.86 13.31 -3.02
CA SER A 170 -4.29 14.21 -4.09
C SER A 170 -3.35 15.40 -4.26
N ALA A 171 -2.96 16.05 -3.16
CA ALA A 171 -2.07 17.21 -3.19
C ALA A 171 -0.67 16.85 -3.70
N MET A 172 -0.11 15.72 -3.25
CA MET A 172 1.21 15.27 -3.66
C MET A 172 1.23 14.76 -5.11
N ALA A 173 0.24 13.98 -5.52
CA ALA A 173 0.13 13.52 -6.91
C ALA A 173 -0.02 14.69 -7.90
N ALA A 174 -0.74 15.75 -7.50
CA ALA A 174 -0.90 16.96 -8.31
C ALA A 174 0.44 17.64 -8.63
N LEU A 175 1.45 17.56 -7.75
CA LEU A 175 2.78 18.14 -8.01
C LEU A 175 3.51 17.52 -9.22
N GLY A 176 3.20 16.25 -9.53
CA GLY A 176 3.77 15.52 -10.67
C GLY A 176 2.99 15.62 -11.96
N GLN A 177 1.82 16.29 -12.00
CA GLN A 177 0.99 16.43 -13.20
C GLN A 177 1.56 17.46 -14.19
N GLU A 178 1.22 17.31 -15.47
CA GLU A 178 1.70 18.17 -16.56
C GLU A 178 1.45 19.67 -16.34
N SER A 179 0.37 20.04 -15.67
CA SER A 179 0.01 21.41 -15.37
C SER A 179 0.74 21.99 -14.15
N ALA A 180 1.45 21.16 -13.37
CA ALA A 180 2.11 21.61 -12.15
C ALA A 180 3.46 22.28 -12.39
N PRO A 181 3.84 23.28 -11.56
CA PRO A 181 5.12 23.97 -11.71
C PRO A 181 6.34 23.03 -11.65
N LEU A 182 6.26 21.93 -10.87
CA LEU A 182 7.36 20.99 -10.69
C LEU A 182 7.37 19.83 -11.69
N PHE A 183 6.45 19.79 -12.64
CA PHE A 183 6.43 18.77 -13.69
C PHE A 183 7.77 18.67 -14.42
N GLY A 184 8.25 17.45 -14.61
CA GLY A 184 9.53 17.16 -15.28
C GLY A 184 10.79 17.46 -14.46
N ARG A 185 10.67 17.94 -13.20
CA ARG A 185 11.80 18.27 -12.32
C ARG A 185 12.15 17.20 -11.32
N PHE A 186 11.30 16.19 -11.15
CA PHE A 186 11.56 15.03 -10.30
C PHE A 186 12.52 14.04 -10.97
N ASN A 187 13.74 14.48 -11.20
CA ASN A 187 14.77 13.70 -11.92
C ASN A 187 15.35 12.54 -11.10
N ALA A 188 15.09 12.49 -9.79
CA ALA A 188 15.36 11.33 -8.94
C ALA A 188 14.19 10.32 -8.92
N GLY A 189 13.02 10.72 -9.41
CA GLY A 189 11.83 9.88 -9.54
C GLY A 189 10.61 10.39 -8.76
N ILE A 190 9.49 9.76 -9.04
CA ILE A 190 8.23 9.93 -8.30
C ILE A 190 7.91 8.57 -7.69
N PHE A 191 7.95 8.48 -6.37
CA PHE A 191 7.74 7.23 -5.62
C PHE A 191 6.40 7.29 -4.91
N HIS A 192 5.48 6.48 -5.37
CA HIS A 192 4.26 6.16 -4.64
C HIS A 192 4.55 4.99 -3.71
N LEU A 193 4.41 5.21 -2.40
CA LEU A 193 4.63 4.16 -1.42
C LEU A 193 3.34 3.38 -1.22
N ASP A 194 3.34 2.14 -1.70
CA ASP A 194 2.21 1.24 -1.58
C ASP A 194 2.18 0.53 -0.21
N PRO A 195 1.02 -0.02 0.20
CA PRO A 195 0.94 -0.95 1.32
C PRO A 195 1.92 -2.13 1.16
N LEU A 196 2.33 -2.72 2.26
CA LEU A 196 3.14 -3.95 2.24
C LEU A 196 2.35 -5.12 1.64
N HIS A 197 3.05 -6.02 0.96
CA HIS A 197 2.49 -7.30 0.56
C HIS A 197 2.26 -8.19 1.80
N TYR A 198 1.40 -9.18 1.67
CA TYR A 198 1.08 -10.08 2.78
C TYR A 198 2.31 -10.86 3.30
N GLU A 199 3.25 -11.20 2.43
CA GLU A 199 4.51 -11.89 2.80
C GLU A 199 5.36 -11.01 3.74
N ASP A 200 5.44 -9.70 3.45
CA ASP A 200 6.21 -8.74 4.25
C ASP A 200 5.51 -8.48 5.60
N VAL A 201 4.17 -8.44 5.58
CA VAL A 201 3.35 -8.36 6.79
C VAL A 201 3.56 -9.59 7.68
N ALA A 202 3.72 -10.77 7.11
CA ALA A 202 3.94 -12.01 7.87
C ALA A 202 5.20 -11.94 8.77
N ALA A 203 6.18 -11.12 8.39
CA ALA A 203 7.41 -10.95 9.18
C ALA A 203 7.17 -10.28 10.55
N PHE A 204 6.11 -9.48 10.72
CA PHE A 204 5.74 -8.89 12.01
C PHE A 204 5.39 -9.95 13.07
N TYR A 205 4.99 -11.12 12.63
CA TYR A 205 4.52 -12.25 13.45
C TYR A 205 5.55 -13.36 13.57
N ALA A 206 6.79 -13.13 13.13
CA ALA A 206 7.85 -14.13 13.20
C ALA A 206 8.17 -14.50 14.64
N GLY A 207 8.32 -15.81 14.90
CA GLY A 207 8.68 -16.34 16.23
C GLY A 207 7.53 -16.44 17.24
N SER A 208 6.30 -15.99 16.90
CA SER A 208 5.15 -16.19 17.78
C SER A 208 4.48 -17.55 17.53
N SER A 209 4.16 -18.25 18.60
CA SER A 209 3.41 -19.54 18.57
C SER A 209 1.92 -19.37 18.26
N HIS A 210 1.37 -18.15 18.40
CA HIS A 210 -0.03 -17.85 18.13
C HIS A 210 -0.32 -17.56 16.65
N TYR A 211 0.72 -17.39 15.82
CA TYR A 211 0.59 -16.97 14.44
C TYR A 211 1.26 -17.96 13.49
N GLY A 212 0.54 -19.01 13.12
CA GLY A 212 0.86 -19.87 11.98
C GLY A 212 0.61 -19.16 10.65
N VAL A 213 0.65 -19.89 9.56
CA VAL A 213 0.43 -19.31 8.22
C VAL A 213 -0.98 -18.72 8.10
N VAL A 214 -2.00 -19.47 8.50
CA VAL A 214 -3.41 -19.07 8.41
C VAL A 214 -3.67 -17.79 9.21
N GLU A 215 -3.16 -17.70 10.44
CA GLU A 215 -3.32 -16.53 11.30
C GLU A 215 -2.61 -15.30 10.72
N LYS A 216 -1.42 -15.46 10.15
CA LYS A 216 -0.71 -14.33 9.47
C LYS A 216 -1.49 -13.80 8.28
N LEU A 217 -2.03 -14.69 7.44
CA LEU A 217 -2.89 -14.31 6.32
C LEU A 217 -4.20 -13.65 6.81
N LEU A 218 -4.78 -14.16 7.91
CA LEU A 218 -5.94 -13.53 8.56
C LEU A 218 -5.61 -12.10 9.03
N MET A 219 -4.47 -11.89 9.68
CA MET A 219 -4.08 -10.56 10.14
C MET A 219 -3.87 -9.59 8.97
N TYR A 220 -3.31 -10.06 7.85
CA TYR A 220 -3.29 -9.27 6.62
C TYR A 220 -4.71 -8.94 6.14
N GLY A 221 -5.62 -9.90 6.17
CA GLY A 221 -7.02 -9.69 5.81
C GLY A 221 -7.75 -8.66 6.67
N VAL A 222 -7.37 -8.56 7.95
CA VAL A 222 -7.98 -7.62 8.90
C VAL A 222 -7.32 -6.24 8.87
N PHE A 223 -5.98 -6.17 8.85
CA PHE A 223 -5.22 -4.93 9.01
C PHE A 223 -4.59 -4.41 7.71
N GLY A 224 -4.73 -5.15 6.60
CA GLY A 224 -4.16 -4.79 5.31
C GLY A 224 -2.63 -4.78 5.32
N GLY A 225 -2.03 -4.06 4.38
CA GLY A 225 -0.58 -3.90 4.27
C GLY A 225 -0.03 -2.66 4.98
N THR A 226 -0.73 -2.11 5.98
CA THR A 226 -0.28 -0.90 6.69
C THR A 226 0.64 -1.25 7.85
N PRO A 227 1.97 -0.98 7.77
CA PRO A 227 2.94 -1.43 8.77
C PRO A 227 2.60 -1.01 10.21
N ARG A 228 2.08 0.21 10.37
CA ARG A 228 1.74 0.75 11.69
C ARG A 228 0.69 -0.07 12.42
N TYR A 229 -0.26 -0.67 11.71
CA TYR A 229 -1.30 -1.47 12.36
C TYR A 229 -0.73 -2.77 12.91
N HIS A 230 0.15 -3.42 12.15
CA HIS A 230 0.83 -4.65 12.57
C HIS A 230 1.82 -4.40 13.71
N ALA A 231 2.46 -3.23 13.75
CA ALA A 231 3.34 -2.84 14.86
C ALA A 231 2.58 -2.60 16.19
N LEU A 232 1.26 -2.46 16.17
CA LEU A 232 0.42 -2.34 17.38
C LEU A 232 0.04 -3.69 17.97
N VAL A 233 0.17 -4.78 17.22
CA VAL A 233 -0.25 -6.12 17.64
C VAL A 233 0.69 -6.68 18.71
N ASP A 234 0.12 -7.12 19.83
CA ASP A 234 0.82 -7.92 20.83
C ASP A 234 0.84 -9.38 20.39
N THR A 235 1.96 -9.82 19.84
CA THR A 235 2.12 -11.16 19.30
C THR A 235 2.12 -12.27 20.35
N SER A 236 2.01 -11.96 21.63
CA SER A 236 1.80 -12.93 22.71
C SER A 236 0.32 -13.33 22.90
N ARG A 237 -0.59 -12.63 22.22
CA ARG A 237 -2.03 -12.87 22.24
C ARG A 237 -2.50 -13.51 20.95
N SER A 238 -3.67 -14.11 20.98
CA SER A 238 -4.31 -14.68 19.79
C SER A 238 -4.79 -13.60 18.82
N PRO A 239 -4.94 -13.91 17.51
CA PRO A 239 -5.54 -12.99 16.54
C PRO A 239 -6.90 -12.44 16.95
N ALA A 240 -7.76 -13.28 17.55
CA ALA A 240 -9.08 -12.89 18.01
C ALA A 240 -9.02 -11.81 19.10
N GLU A 241 -8.15 -12.00 20.10
CA GLU A 241 -7.95 -11.02 21.17
C GLU A 241 -7.42 -9.71 20.64
N GLU A 242 -6.48 -9.73 19.68
CA GLU A 242 -5.92 -8.52 19.09
C GLU A 242 -6.92 -7.78 18.19
N ILE A 243 -7.72 -8.49 17.41
CA ILE A 243 -8.81 -7.87 16.62
C ILE A 243 -9.79 -7.16 17.54
N VAL A 244 -10.20 -7.80 18.62
CA VAL A 244 -11.09 -7.21 19.63
C VAL A 244 -10.43 -5.98 20.27
N THR A 245 -9.18 -6.11 20.72
CA THR A 245 -8.45 -5.05 21.44
C THR A 245 -8.23 -3.82 20.57
N LEU A 246 -7.82 -4.00 19.32
CA LEU A 246 -7.42 -2.91 18.45
C LEU A 246 -8.58 -2.23 17.70
N LEU A 247 -9.71 -2.96 17.48
CA LEU A 247 -10.80 -2.50 16.62
C LEU A 247 -12.17 -2.41 17.30
N MET A 248 -12.46 -3.29 18.28
CA MET A 248 -13.84 -3.48 18.76
C MET A 248 -14.07 -3.02 20.19
N GLN A 249 -13.04 -2.85 21.01
CA GLN A 249 -13.18 -2.31 22.36
C GLN A 249 -13.55 -0.83 22.32
N PRO A 250 -14.32 -0.32 23.31
CA PRO A 250 -14.51 1.10 23.47
C PRO A 250 -13.16 1.80 23.63
N ARG A 251 -12.94 2.84 22.85
CA ARG A 251 -11.67 3.59 22.77
C ARG A 251 -10.50 2.74 22.21
N ALA A 252 -10.78 1.73 21.40
CA ALA A 252 -9.76 1.00 20.68
C ALA A 252 -8.88 1.97 19.87
N ILE A 253 -7.59 1.68 19.80
CA ILE A 253 -6.62 2.59 19.17
C ILE A 253 -6.93 2.86 17.68
N LEU A 254 -7.59 1.91 16.99
CA LEU A 254 -8.00 2.02 15.60
C LEU A 254 -9.51 2.31 15.42
N GLU A 255 -10.26 2.54 16.52
CA GLU A 255 -11.71 2.81 16.47
C GLU A 255 -12.08 3.97 15.54
N ASN A 256 -11.29 5.03 15.52
CA ASN A 256 -11.54 6.23 14.72
C ASN A 256 -10.61 6.34 13.49
N GLU A 257 -9.85 5.31 13.18
CA GLU A 257 -8.82 5.38 12.16
C GLU A 257 -9.36 5.77 10.79
N VAL A 258 -10.48 5.18 10.38
CA VAL A 258 -11.09 5.48 9.07
C VAL A 258 -11.56 6.93 8.98
N ARG A 259 -12.08 7.49 10.09
CA ARG A 259 -12.46 8.91 10.16
C ARG A 259 -11.23 9.83 10.02
N PHE A 260 -10.11 9.45 10.63
CA PHE A 260 -8.86 10.20 10.49
C PHE A 260 -8.29 10.11 9.08
N LEU A 261 -8.39 8.95 8.42
CA LEU A 261 -7.97 8.78 7.03
C LEU A 261 -8.79 9.69 6.10
N LEU A 262 -10.13 9.67 6.20
CA LEU A 262 -11.01 10.55 5.41
C LEU A 262 -10.72 12.04 5.66
N GLY A 263 -10.56 12.41 6.93
CA GLY A 263 -10.26 13.81 7.31
C GLY A 263 -8.91 14.30 6.78
N SER A 264 -7.93 13.41 6.62
CA SER A 264 -6.60 13.78 6.12
C SER A 264 -6.58 14.16 4.63
N GLU A 265 -7.55 13.71 3.84
CA GLU A 265 -7.68 14.03 2.42
C GLU A 265 -8.54 15.28 2.16
N GLN A 266 -8.82 16.07 3.21
CA GLN A 266 -9.62 17.32 3.14
C GLN A 266 -11.01 17.13 2.51
N ILE A 267 -11.61 15.95 2.68
CA ILE A 267 -12.97 15.66 2.21
C ILE A 267 -13.97 16.46 3.07
N ARG A 268 -14.65 17.43 2.46
CA ARG A 268 -15.59 18.33 3.15
C ARG A 268 -16.82 17.60 3.69
N ASP A 269 -17.37 16.68 2.89
CA ASP A 269 -18.51 15.84 3.29
C ASP A 269 -18.14 14.36 3.16
N PRO A 270 -17.81 13.66 4.24
CA PRO A 270 -17.43 12.25 4.21
C PRO A 270 -18.63 11.29 4.08
N ALA A 271 -19.88 11.75 4.25
CA ALA A 271 -21.05 10.88 4.32
C ALA A 271 -21.26 10.03 3.04
N PRO A 272 -21.22 10.60 1.81
CA PRO A 272 -21.36 9.82 0.59
C PRO A 272 -20.26 8.77 0.42
N TYR A 273 -19.04 9.11 0.77
CA TYR A 273 -17.89 8.20 0.67
C TYR A 273 -18.00 7.02 1.64
N ASN A 274 -18.41 7.28 2.89
CA ASN A 274 -18.70 6.24 3.87
C ASN A 274 -19.79 5.27 3.37
N ALA A 275 -20.88 5.80 2.80
CA ALA A 275 -21.98 4.99 2.27
C ALA A 275 -21.51 4.10 1.10
N ILE A 276 -20.70 4.64 0.18
CA ILE A 276 -20.13 3.90 -0.96
C ILE A 276 -19.21 2.79 -0.48
N LEU A 277 -18.27 3.11 0.44
CA LEU A 277 -17.33 2.13 0.98
C LEU A 277 -18.06 1.01 1.74
N ALA A 278 -19.08 1.34 2.53
CA ALA A 278 -19.90 0.36 3.22
C ALA A 278 -20.67 -0.53 2.23
N ALA A 279 -21.24 0.04 1.17
CA ALA A 279 -21.93 -0.73 0.12
C ALA A 279 -21.00 -1.72 -0.57
N ILE A 280 -19.80 -1.27 -0.97
CA ILE A 280 -18.81 -2.12 -1.64
C ILE A 280 -18.29 -3.21 -0.67
N ALA A 281 -17.98 -2.86 0.58
CA ALA A 281 -17.52 -3.80 1.58
C ALA A 281 -18.56 -4.86 1.96
N SER A 282 -19.87 -4.56 1.81
CA SER A 282 -20.95 -5.53 2.01
C SER A 282 -21.15 -6.49 0.82
N GLY A 283 -20.50 -6.22 -0.34
CA GLY A 283 -20.58 -7.06 -1.53
C GLY A 283 -21.27 -6.43 -2.74
N GLU A 284 -21.81 -5.22 -2.60
CA GLU A 284 -22.42 -4.51 -3.74
C GLU A 284 -21.33 -3.84 -4.58
N THR A 285 -20.84 -4.56 -5.59
CA THR A 285 -19.66 -4.16 -6.38
C THR A 285 -20.01 -3.48 -7.71
N LYS A 286 -21.28 -3.58 -8.19
CA LYS A 286 -21.70 -3.01 -9.48
C LYS A 286 -22.26 -1.60 -9.30
N PHE A 287 -21.90 -0.68 -10.19
CA PHE A 287 -22.35 0.72 -10.17
C PHE A 287 -23.84 0.89 -9.85
N ASN A 288 -24.70 0.20 -10.60
CA ASN A 288 -26.16 0.35 -10.43
C ASN A 288 -26.66 -0.20 -9.08
N ARG A 289 -26.00 -1.23 -8.52
CA ARG A 289 -26.33 -1.78 -7.21
C ARG A 289 -25.92 -0.84 -6.10
N ILE A 290 -24.72 -0.27 -6.18
CA ILE A 290 -24.25 0.76 -5.26
C ILE A 290 -25.22 1.95 -5.29
N GLN A 291 -25.56 2.44 -6.50
CA GLN A 291 -26.48 3.56 -6.68
C GLN A 291 -27.84 3.30 -6.01
N GLN A 292 -28.40 2.14 -6.26
CA GLN A 292 -29.72 1.73 -5.73
C GLN A 292 -29.70 1.65 -4.19
N LEU A 293 -28.60 1.10 -3.62
CA LEU A 293 -28.49 0.92 -2.18
C LEU A 293 -28.33 2.25 -1.43
N ILE A 294 -27.53 3.17 -1.96
CA ILE A 294 -27.26 4.45 -1.28
C ILE A 294 -28.23 5.56 -1.66
N GLY A 295 -29.08 5.36 -2.69
CA GLY A 295 -30.16 6.29 -3.05
C GLY A 295 -29.69 7.64 -3.60
N VAL A 296 -28.50 7.72 -4.26
CA VAL A 296 -27.95 8.97 -4.80
C VAL A 296 -28.11 9.05 -6.33
N GLU A 297 -28.04 10.27 -6.86
CA GLU A 297 -28.06 10.49 -8.30
C GLU A 297 -26.80 9.95 -8.98
N ARG A 298 -26.95 9.52 -10.25
CA ARG A 298 -25.88 8.92 -11.05
C ARG A 298 -24.62 9.82 -11.15
N GLY A 299 -24.83 11.13 -11.35
CA GLY A 299 -23.74 12.10 -11.45
C GLY A 299 -22.94 12.22 -10.15
N ALA A 300 -23.64 12.30 -9.02
CA ALA A 300 -23.03 12.39 -7.69
C ALA A 300 -22.24 11.10 -7.36
N LEU A 301 -22.81 9.92 -7.64
CA LEU A 301 -22.08 8.65 -7.46
C LEU A 301 -20.82 8.59 -8.33
N SER A 302 -20.93 8.97 -9.63
CA SER A 302 -19.77 8.96 -10.53
C SER A 302 -18.64 9.87 -10.04
N ALA A 303 -18.96 11.05 -9.53
CA ALA A 303 -17.97 11.98 -8.96
C ALA A 303 -17.31 11.39 -7.71
N SER A 304 -18.09 10.85 -6.78
CA SER A 304 -17.58 10.26 -5.55
C SER A 304 -16.72 9.01 -5.81
N LEU A 305 -17.12 8.14 -6.74
CA LEU A 305 -16.33 6.97 -7.14
C LEU A 305 -15.00 7.40 -7.78
N ARG A 306 -15.00 8.45 -8.61
CA ARG A 306 -13.77 8.99 -9.19
C ARG A 306 -12.80 9.44 -8.10
N THR A 307 -13.27 10.23 -7.14
CA THR A 307 -12.45 10.66 -6.00
C THR A 307 -11.89 9.47 -5.21
N LEU A 308 -12.71 8.46 -4.92
CA LEU A 308 -12.25 7.26 -4.21
C LEU A 308 -11.22 6.45 -5.01
N LEU A 309 -11.33 6.43 -6.35
CA LEU A 309 -10.34 5.80 -7.25
C LEU A 309 -9.02 6.60 -7.24
N GLU A 310 -9.10 7.93 -7.35
CA GLU A 310 -7.93 8.82 -7.32
C GLU A 310 -7.18 8.74 -5.98
N LEU A 311 -7.91 8.57 -4.87
CA LEU A 311 -7.35 8.35 -3.54
C LEU A 311 -6.87 6.90 -3.31
N GLY A 312 -7.07 5.98 -4.26
CA GLY A 312 -6.71 4.58 -4.10
C GLY A 312 -7.47 3.83 -2.98
N TRP A 313 -8.66 4.31 -2.59
CA TRP A 313 -9.48 3.67 -1.56
C TRP A 313 -10.36 2.58 -2.10
N ILE A 314 -10.71 2.69 -3.36
CA ILE A 314 -11.33 1.64 -4.16
C ILE A 314 -10.50 1.39 -5.41
N ARG A 315 -10.63 0.20 -5.95
CA ARG A 315 -10.13 -0.15 -7.27
C ARG A 315 -11.30 -0.54 -8.17
N ARG A 316 -11.12 -0.28 -9.45
CA ARG A 316 -12.03 -0.72 -10.49
C ARG A 316 -11.43 -1.95 -11.16
N GLU A 317 -12.15 -3.03 -11.18
CA GLU A 317 -11.76 -4.28 -11.82
C GLU A 317 -12.58 -4.52 -13.08
N LEU A 318 -11.91 -5.01 -14.12
CA LEU A 318 -12.53 -5.49 -15.35
C LEU A 318 -12.27 -6.99 -15.48
N PRO A 319 -13.20 -7.77 -16.04
CA PRO A 319 -12.92 -9.17 -16.31
C PRO A 319 -11.79 -9.29 -17.34
N PHE A 320 -10.95 -10.30 -17.20
CA PHE A 320 -9.84 -10.54 -18.11
C PHE A 320 -10.25 -10.42 -19.59
N GLY A 321 -9.45 -9.70 -20.38
CA GLY A 321 -9.71 -9.43 -21.79
C GLY A 321 -10.79 -8.36 -22.10
N GLU A 322 -11.45 -7.79 -21.11
CA GLU A 322 -12.42 -6.70 -21.30
C GLU A 322 -11.74 -5.34 -21.25
N ARG A 323 -12.07 -4.47 -22.18
CA ARG A 323 -11.56 -3.08 -22.23
C ARG A 323 -12.60 -2.03 -21.92
N SER A 324 -13.89 -2.40 -21.90
CA SER A 324 -14.97 -1.45 -21.66
C SER A 324 -15.45 -1.48 -20.22
N ASP A 325 -15.80 -0.30 -19.68
CA ASP A 325 -16.28 -0.14 -18.30
C ASP A 325 -17.67 -0.74 -18.04
N ARG A 326 -18.34 -1.28 -19.06
CA ARG A 326 -19.71 -1.81 -18.93
C ARG A 326 -19.82 -2.98 -17.95
N ARG A 327 -18.72 -3.69 -17.74
CA ARG A 327 -18.64 -4.86 -16.86
C ARG A 327 -17.77 -4.60 -15.62
N ALA A 328 -17.38 -3.35 -15.43
CA ALA A 328 -16.57 -2.96 -14.29
C ALA A 328 -17.28 -3.25 -12.97
N ILE A 329 -16.52 -3.72 -12.02
CA ILE A 329 -16.90 -3.79 -10.61
C ILE A 329 -15.95 -2.91 -9.77
N TYR A 330 -16.44 -2.50 -8.61
CA TYR A 330 -15.66 -1.72 -7.65
C TYR A 330 -15.37 -2.58 -6.43
N ARG A 331 -14.15 -2.54 -5.95
CA ARG A 331 -13.71 -3.18 -4.70
C ARG A 331 -13.02 -2.16 -3.81
N VAL A 332 -13.18 -2.29 -2.51
CA VAL A 332 -12.34 -1.54 -1.56
C VAL A 332 -10.91 -2.05 -1.72
N ALA A 333 -9.96 -1.13 -1.86
CA ALA A 333 -8.58 -1.48 -2.17
C ALA A 333 -7.79 -1.98 -0.97
N ASP A 334 -8.23 -1.67 0.25
CA ASP A 334 -7.54 -2.02 1.49
C ASP A 334 -8.35 -3.02 2.31
N PRO A 335 -7.81 -4.19 2.64
CA PRO A 335 -8.47 -5.16 3.51
C PRO A 335 -8.91 -4.58 4.86
N PHE A 336 -8.11 -3.68 5.48
CA PHE A 336 -8.49 -3.00 6.72
C PHE A 336 -9.81 -2.21 6.57
N LEU A 337 -9.92 -1.41 5.52
CA LEU A 337 -11.16 -0.67 5.24
C LEU A 337 -12.33 -1.62 4.98
N THR A 338 -12.08 -2.71 4.23
CA THR A 338 -13.11 -3.71 3.94
C THR A 338 -13.60 -4.36 5.23
N PHE A 339 -12.69 -4.79 6.12
CA PHE A 339 -13.03 -5.38 7.41
C PHE A 339 -13.79 -4.40 8.29
N TRP A 340 -13.34 -3.14 8.36
CA TRP A 340 -13.93 -2.10 9.19
C TRP A 340 -15.37 -1.78 8.80
N TYR A 341 -15.63 -1.57 7.49
CA TYR A 341 -16.99 -1.30 7.01
C TYR A 341 -17.91 -2.53 7.06
N ARG A 342 -17.36 -3.74 6.92
CA ARG A 342 -18.14 -4.97 6.92
C ARG A 342 -18.52 -5.43 8.33
N PHE A 343 -17.65 -5.24 9.32
CA PHE A 343 -17.84 -5.77 10.67
C PHE A 343 -17.90 -4.70 11.74
N VAL A 344 -16.98 -3.74 11.79
CA VAL A 344 -16.91 -2.79 12.90
C VAL A 344 -18.06 -1.79 12.86
N VAL A 345 -18.32 -1.16 11.71
CA VAL A 345 -19.41 -0.17 11.55
C VAL A 345 -20.78 -0.75 11.86
N PRO A 346 -21.20 -1.89 11.28
CA PRO A 346 -22.52 -2.45 11.55
C PRO A 346 -22.73 -2.88 13.00
N LEU A 347 -21.64 -3.22 13.71
CA LEU A 347 -21.69 -3.68 15.08
C LEU A 347 -21.50 -2.57 16.12
N SER A 348 -21.31 -1.31 15.69
CA SER A 348 -21.02 -0.19 16.57
C SER A 348 -22.04 0.00 17.71
N SER A 349 -23.33 -0.22 17.45
CA SER A 349 -24.37 -0.18 18.49
C SER A 349 -24.26 -1.35 19.47
N ALA A 350 -24.02 -2.56 18.98
CA ALA A 350 -23.86 -3.73 19.85
C ALA A 350 -22.62 -3.62 20.76
N LEU A 351 -21.54 -3.04 20.24
CA LEU A 351 -20.29 -2.81 20.98
C LEU A 351 -20.43 -1.78 22.11
N GLN A 352 -21.47 -0.93 22.09
CA GLN A 352 -21.75 0.01 23.19
C GLN A 352 -22.39 -0.64 24.40
N PHE A 353 -23.13 -1.73 24.21
CA PHE A 353 -23.97 -2.34 25.25
C PHE A 353 -23.58 -3.79 25.59
N SER A 354 -22.68 -4.39 24.84
CA SER A 354 -22.28 -5.80 25.01
C SER A 354 -20.77 -5.93 25.12
N ASP A 355 -20.30 -7.00 25.76
CA ASP A 355 -18.89 -7.33 25.81
C ASP A 355 -18.33 -7.56 24.38
N PRO A 356 -17.27 -6.85 23.96
CA PRO A 356 -16.73 -6.93 22.62
C PRO A 356 -16.26 -8.33 22.21
N ALA A 357 -15.72 -9.13 23.14
CA ALA A 357 -15.29 -10.50 22.85
C ALA A 357 -16.48 -11.40 22.54
N THR A 358 -17.59 -11.22 23.27
CA THR A 358 -18.85 -11.92 22.99
C THR A 358 -19.43 -11.52 21.62
N VAL A 359 -19.41 -10.24 21.29
CA VAL A 359 -19.88 -9.75 19.97
C VAL A 359 -19.01 -10.32 18.85
N TYR A 360 -17.68 -10.32 19.03
CA TYR A 360 -16.75 -10.93 18.06
C TYR A 360 -17.05 -12.41 17.85
N ALA A 361 -17.13 -13.19 18.93
CA ALA A 361 -17.38 -14.64 18.85
C ALA A 361 -18.71 -14.98 18.17
N ALA A 362 -19.76 -14.18 18.43
CA ALA A 362 -21.09 -14.44 17.87
C ALA A 362 -21.28 -13.90 16.46
N GLN A 363 -20.68 -12.77 16.10
CA GLN A 363 -21.03 -12.05 14.88
C GLN A 363 -19.89 -11.85 13.87
N VAL A 364 -18.63 -11.96 14.28
CA VAL A 364 -17.46 -11.80 13.41
C VAL A 364 -16.83 -13.15 13.08
N ALA A 365 -16.43 -13.91 14.09
CA ALA A 365 -15.71 -15.18 13.93
C ALA A 365 -16.39 -16.17 12.97
N PRO A 366 -17.71 -16.42 13.03
CA PRO A 366 -18.38 -17.36 12.12
C PRO A 366 -18.37 -16.91 10.65
N ARG A 367 -18.12 -15.61 10.37
CA ARG A 367 -18.14 -15.03 9.02
C ARG A 367 -16.74 -14.74 8.46
N LEU A 368 -15.69 -15.00 9.26
CA LEU A 368 -14.31 -14.72 8.83
C LEU A 368 -13.88 -15.59 7.65
N ALA A 369 -14.26 -16.86 7.64
CA ALA A 369 -13.90 -17.75 6.54
C ALA A 369 -14.50 -17.29 5.21
N ASP A 370 -15.77 -16.87 5.20
CA ASP A 370 -16.42 -16.32 4.03
C ASP A 370 -15.79 -14.99 3.61
N TYR A 371 -15.49 -14.11 4.58
CA TYR A 371 -14.82 -12.85 4.33
C TYR A 371 -13.45 -13.05 3.69
N MET A 372 -12.63 -13.93 4.26
CA MET A 372 -11.30 -14.24 3.71
C MET A 372 -11.40 -14.83 2.31
N GLY A 373 -12.29 -15.82 2.09
CA GLY A 373 -12.45 -16.49 0.80
C GLY A 373 -12.93 -15.56 -0.30
N TRP A 374 -13.90 -14.69 0.01
CA TRP A 374 -14.51 -13.82 -1.00
C TRP A 374 -13.70 -12.55 -1.29
N SER A 375 -13.04 -11.96 -0.31
CA SER A 375 -12.49 -10.60 -0.43
C SER A 375 -10.98 -10.52 -0.42
N VAL A 376 -10.32 -11.42 0.31
CA VAL A 376 -8.90 -11.27 0.65
C VAL A 376 -8.03 -12.33 0.00
N PHE A 377 -8.44 -13.59 0.04
CA PHE A 377 -7.56 -14.69 -0.35
C PHE A 377 -7.23 -14.70 -1.85
N GLU A 378 -8.17 -14.29 -2.70
CA GLU A 378 -7.92 -14.11 -4.13
C GLU A 378 -6.83 -13.06 -4.39
N GLU A 379 -6.85 -11.96 -3.61
CA GLU A 379 -5.83 -10.92 -3.68
C GLU A 379 -4.47 -11.44 -3.23
N ILE A 380 -4.43 -12.17 -2.11
CA ILE A 380 -3.21 -12.84 -1.61
C ILE A 380 -2.64 -13.78 -2.66
N CYS A 381 -3.47 -14.62 -3.30
CA CYS A 381 -3.04 -15.52 -4.37
C CYS A 381 -2.49 -14.77 -5.58
N GLY A 382 -3.13 -13.65 -5.95
CA GLY A 382 -2.65 -12.76 -7.01
C GLY A 382 -1.27 -12.15 -6.67
N GLN A 383 -1.10 -11.65 -5.45
CA GLN A 383 0.19 -11.14 -4.96
C GLN A 383 1.27 -12.23 -4.97
N TRP A 384 0.92 -13.45 -4.54
CA TRP A 384 1.83 -14.59 -4.59
C TRP A 384 2.29 -14.88 -6.02
N LEU A 385 1.36 -14.97 -6.96
CA LEU A 385 1.69 -15.25 -8.35
C LEU A 385 2.57 -14.14 -8.95
N GLN A 386 2.24 -12.88 -8.70
CA GLN A 386 3.02 -11.75 -9.18
C GLN A 386 4.47 -11.79 -8.70
N ARG A 387 4.72 -12.22 -7.46
CA ARG A 387 6.04 -12.20 -6.84
C ARG A 387 6.83 -13.48 -7.11
N ASN A 388 6.14 -14.62 -7.21
CA ASN A 388 6.76 -15.95 -7.17
C ASN A 388 6.68 -16.74 -8.49
N ALA A 389 5.83 -16.35 -9.45
CA ALA A 389 5.60 -17.14 -10.66
C ALA A 389 6.88 -17.45 -11.44
N GLN A 390 7.70 -16.43 -11.71
CA GLN A 390 8.93 -16.61 -12.47
C GLN A 390 9.95 -17.49 -11.72
N GLN A 391 10.12 -17.25 -10.44
CA GLN A 391 11.20 -17.86 -9.68
C GLN A 391 10.86 -19.28 -9.22
N ARG A 392 9.59 -19.55 -8.87
CA ARG A 392 9.15 -20.86 -8.38
C ARG A 392 8.54 -21.76 -9.44
N LEU A 393 7.89 -21.16 -10.43
CA LEU A 393 7.15 -21.92 -11.44
C LEU A 393 7.80 -21.81 -12.85
N GLY A 394 8.77 -20.91 -13.03
CA GLY A 394 9.35 -20.61 -14.35
C GLY A 394 8.38 -19.89 -15.29
N LEU A 395 7.30 -19.29 -14.76
CA LEU A 395 6.25 -18.66 -15.56
C LEU A 395 6.44 -17.13 -15.58
N SER A 396 6.50 -16.56 -16.77
CA SER A 396 6.50 -15.10 -16.99
C SER A 396 5.10 -14.63 -17.27
N VAL A 397 4.50 -13.90 -16.31
CA VAL A 397 3.14 -13.39 -16.40
C VAL A 397 3.15 -12.01 -17.08
N ARG A 398 2.38 -11.87 -18.19
CA ARG A 398 2.21 -10.61 -18.92
C ARG A 398 1.05 -9.79 -18.40
N GLU A 399 -0.09 -10.43 -18.18
CA GLU A 399 -1.32 -9.82 -17.70
C GLU A 399 -2.04 -10.79 -16.78
N MET A 400 -2.67 -10.27 -15.74
CA MET A 400 -3.44 -11.07 -14.79
C MET A 400 -4.68 -10.30 -14.34
N ALA A 401 -5.83 -10.96 -14.33
CA ALA A 401 -7.08 -10.44 -13.77
C ALA A 401 -8.00 -11.60 -13.38
N ARG A 402 -9.09 -11.28 -12.72
CA ARG A 402 -10.22 -12.22 -12.54
C ARG A 402 -11.03 -12.29 -13.84
N TYR A 403 -11.80 -13.36 -13.99
CA TYR A 403 -12.76 -13.47 -15.09
C TYR A 403 -14.16 -13.74 -14.57
N TRP A 404 -15.15 -13.05 -15.14
CA TRP A 404 -16.56 -13.35 -14.97
C TRP A 404 -17.32 -13.18 -16.28
N SER A 405 -18.25 -14.12 -16.56
CA SER A 405 -19.07 -14.09 -17.76
C SER A 405 -20.14 -12.98 -17.69
N ARG A 406 -20.71 -12.62 -18.82
CA ARG A 406 -21.78 -11.59 -18.90
C ARG A 406 -23.02 -11.97 -18.11
N ASP A 407 -23.35 -13.24 -18.09
CA ASP A 407 -24.51 -13.80 -17.38
C ASP A 407 -24.21 -14.11 -15.90
N GLY A 408 -22.96 -13.95 -15.46
CA GLY A 408 -22.53 -14.21 -14.08
C GLY A 408 -22.47 -15.69 -13.70
N ARG A 409 -22.55 -16.61 -14.66
CA ARG A 409 -22.55 -18.05 -14.39
C ARG A 409 -21.14 -18.66 -14.29
N THR A 410 -20.18 -18.09 -14.99
CA THR A 410 -18.79 -18.53 -14.98
C THR A 410 -17.93 -17.46 -14.30
N GLU A 411 -17.25 -17.83 -13.23
CA GLU A 411 -16.27 -17.00 -12.55
C GLU A 411 -14.99 -17.81 -12.34
N ILE A 412 -13.82 -17.19 -12.63
CA ILE A 412 -12.49 -17.75 -12.41
C ILE A 412 -11.74 -16.74 -11.56
N ASP A 413 -11.21 -17.19 -10.43
CA ASP A 413 -10.60 -16.33 -9.41
C ASP A 413 -9.33 -15.66 -9.92
N LEU A 414 -8.58 -16.35 -10.79
CA LEU A 414 -7.34 -15.86 -11.36
C LEU A 414 -7.16 -16.38 -12.79
N MET A 415 -6.96 -15.48 -13.73
CA MET A 415 -6.63 -15.78 -15.11
C MET A 415 -5.42 -14.94 -15.53
N ALA A 416 -4.38 -15.58 -16.05
CA ALA A 416 -3.16 -14.89 -16.48
C ALA A 416 -2.79 -15.28 -17.91
N GLU A 417 -2.36 -14.30 -18.70
CA GLU A 417 -1.67 -14.51 -19.98
C GLU A 417 -0.16 -14.55 -19.71
N LEU A 418 0.51 -15.59 -20.22
CA LEU A 418 1.95 -15.76 -20.10
C LEU A 418 2.66 -15.15 -21.31
N ASP A 419 3.97 -14.91 -21.20
CA ASP A 419 4.77 -14.29 -22.28
C ASP A 419 4.83 -15.12 -23.55
N ASP A 420 4.66 -16.46 -23.45
CA ASP A 420 4.57 -17.37 -24.58
C ASP A 420 3.19 -17.40 -25.26
N GLY A 421 2.23 -16.63 -24.75
CA GLY A 421 0.87 -16.54 -25.25
C GLY A 421 -0.07 -17.64 -24.75
N THR A 422 0.37 -18.53 -23.87
CA THR A 422 -0.49 -19.50 -23.18
C THR A 422 -1.21 -18.89 -21.99
N PHE A 423 -2.15 -19.60 -21.38
CA PHE A 423 -2.98 -19.10 -20.30
C PHE A 423 -2.90 -19.99 -19.06
N LEU A 424 -2.81 -19.33 -17.91
CA LEU A 424 -2.88 -19.94 -16.59
C LEU A 424 -4.21 -19.59 -15.92
N PHE A 425 -4.93 -20.60 -15.42
CA PHE A 425 -6.20 -20.46 -14.72
C PHE A 425 -6.07 -20.89 -13.28
N GLY A 426 -6.51 -20.04 -12.36
CA GLY A 426 -6.37 -20.26 -10.91
C GLY A 426 -7.70 -20.33 -10.18
N GLU A 427 -7.75 -21.21 -9.18
CA GLU A 427 -8.84 -21.28 -8.20
C GLU A 427 -8.25 -21.12 -6.81
N CYS A 428 -8.86 -20.25 -5.98
CA CYS A 428 -8.37 -19.86 -4.66
C CYS A 428 -9.34 -20.36 -3.57
N LYS A 429 -8.90 -21.30 -2.74
CA LYS A 429 -9.75 -21.93 -1.72
C LYS A 429 -9.29 -21.62 -0.30
N TRP A 430 -9.95 -20.65 0.36
CA TRP A 430 -9.79 -20.44 1.79
C TRP A 430 -10.52 -21.54 2.57
N ARG A 431 -9.87 -22.69 2.71
CA ARG A 431 -10.37 -23.84 3.48
C ARG A 431 -9.26 -24.32 4.41
N THR A 432 -9.51 -24.31 5.71
CA THR A 432 -8.52 -24.67 6.74
C THR A 432 -8.66 -26.13 7.21
N GLU A 433 -9.84 -26.75 6.99
CA GLU A 433 -10.14 -28.11 7.49
C GLU A 433 -10.29 -29.14 6.37
N ARG A 434 -10.60 -28.70 5.15
CA ARG A 434 -10.90 -29.61 4.04
C ARG A 434 -9.88 -29.44 2.90
N VAL A 435 -9.17 -30.52 2.61
CA VAL A 435 -8.24 -30.59 1.45
C VAL A 435 -8.94 -30.36 0.11
N THR A 436 -8.25 -29.71 -0.80
CA THR A 436 -8.65 -29.53 -2.20
C THR A 436 -8.46 -30.84 -2.96
N ARG A 437 -9.43 -31.22 -3.77
CA ARG A 437 -9.53 -32.51 -4.42
C ARG A 437 -9.60 -32.40 -5.94
N LEU A 438 -9.49 -33.52 -6.62
CA LEU A 438 -9.60 -33.61 -8.07
C LEU A 438 -10.91 -33.02 -8.61
N SER A 439 -12.01 -33.10 -7.86
CA SER A 439 -13.28 -32.47 -8.22
C SER A 439 -13.20 -30.94 -8.29
N ASP A 440 -12.34 -30.28 -7.48
CA ASP A 440 -12.15 -28.84 -7.55
C ASP A 440 -11.40 -28.45 -8.85
N LEU A 441 -10.40 -29.24 -9.26
CA LEU A 441 -9.73 -29.08 -10.57
C LEU A 441 -10.70 -29.32 -11.73
N SER A 442 -11.49 -30.40 -11.68
CA SER A 442 -12.46 -30.70 -12.73
C SER A 442 -13.50 -29.59 -12.88
N ALA A 443 -13.93 -28.97 -11.78
CA ALA A 443 -14.82 -27.82 -11.81
C ALA A 443 -14.17 -26.60 -12.49
N LEU A 444 -12.89 -26.31 -12.21
CA LEU A 444 -12.15 -25.24 -12.88
C LEU A 444 -11.98 -25.55 -14.38
N GLN A 445 -11.61 -26.79 -14.74
CA GLN A 445 -11.52 -27.22 -16.14
C GLN A 445 -12.82 -27.06 -16.91
N ALA A 446 -13.95 -27.38 -16.28
CA ALA A 446 -15.27 -27.17 -16.88
C ALA A 446 -15.59 -25.68 -17.09
N LYS A 447 -15.22 -24.81 -16.16
CA LYS A 447 -15.32 -23.35 -16.34
C LYS A 447 -14.47 -22.88 -17.52
N VAL A 448 -13.22 -23.32 -17.63
CA VAL A 448 -12.30 -22.96 -18.72
C VAL A 448 -12.83 -23.46 -20.07
N ALA A 449 -13.36 -24.68 -20.15
CA ALA A 449 -13.97 -25.23 -21.36
C ALA A 449 -15.16 -24.40 -21.85
N SER A 450 -15.86 -23.69 -20.96
CA SER A 450 -16.99 -22.83 -21.29
C SER A 450 -16.62 -21.41 -21.72
N LEU A 451 -15.32 -21.04 -21.69
CA LEU A 451 -14.88 -19.70 -22.06
C LEU A 451 -15.13 -19.37 -23.52
N PRO A 452 -15.46 -18.12 -23.87
CA PRO A 452 -15.88 -17.77 -25.24
C PRO A 452 -14.74 -17.82 -26.25
N GLU A 453 -13.52 -17.43 -25.86
CA GLU A 453 -12.38 -17.35 -26.76
C GLU A 453 -11.64 -18.69 -26.89
N ALA A 454 -11.50 -19.19 -28.12
CA ALA A 454 -10.83 -20.46 -28.39
C ALA A 454 -9.37 -20.46 -27.93
N ARG A 455 -8.65 -19.33 -28.09
CA ARG A 455 -7.26 -19.20 -27.68
C ARG A 455 -7.06 -19.39 -26.16
N TRP A 456 -8.05 -19.06 -25.35
CA TRP A 456 -7.99 -19.24 -23.90
C TRP A 456 -8.08 -20.72 -23.49
N ARG A 457 -8.59 -21.57 -24.38
CA ARG A 457 -8.79 -23.00 -24.14
C ARG A 457 -7.69 -23.87 -24.78
N ASP A 458 -6.76 -23.23 -25.50
CA ASP A 458 -5.64 -23.96 -26.11
C ASP A 458 -4.52 -24.14 -25.09
N LYS A 459 -4.19 -25.40 -24.78
CA LYS A 459 -3.15 -25.81 -23.83
C LYS A 459 -3.17 -25.03 -22.49
N PRO A 460 -4.32 -25.04 -21.76
CA PRO A 460 -4.43 -24.30 -20.52
C PRO A 460 -3.55 -24.90 -19.42
N SER A 461 -2.89 -24.06 -18.65
CA SER A 461 -2.24 -24.42 -17.38
C SER A 461 -3.14 -24.10 -16.21
N TYR A 462 -3.00 -24.84 -15.10
CA TYR A 462 -3.85 -24.67 -13.93
C TYR A 462 -3.01 -24.44 -12.68
N ILE A 463 -3.51 -23.58 -11.79
CA ILE A 463 -2.92 -23.33 -10.47
C ILE A 463 -4.01 -23.38 -9.39
N LEU A 464 -3.78 -24.14 -8.34
CA LEU A 464 -4.69 -24.25 -7.21
C LEU A 464 -4.02 -23.77 -5.94
N PHE A 465 -4.67 -22.85 -5.22
CA PHE A 465 -4.24 -22.35 -3.93
C PHE A 465 -5.15 -22.93 -2.84
N ALA A 466 -4.56 -23.59 -1.83
CA ALA A 466 -5.33 -24.24 -0.77
C ALA A 466 -4.58 -24.32 0.55
N LEU A 467 -5.19 -23.84 1.64
CA LEU A 467 -4.56 -23.83 2.97
C LEU A 467 -4.53 -25.18 3.65
N ALA A 468 -5.55 -26.02 3.48
CA ALA A 468 -5.56 -27.37 4.04
C ALA A 468 -4.80 -28.40 3.19
N GLY A 469 -4.12 -27.94 2.12
CA GLY A 469 -3.39 -28.79 1.19
C GLY A 469 -4.27 -29.55 0.21
N PHE A 470 -3.72 -30.61 -0.38
CA PHE A 470 -4.27 -31.30 -1.55
C PHE A 470 -4.39 -32.80 -1.32
N SER A 471 -5.36 -33.44 -1.97
CA SER A 471 -5.52 -34.90 -1.93
C SER A 471 -4.34 -35.63 -2.59
N PRO A 472 -4.06 -36.88 -2.21
CA PRO A 472 -2.97 -37.67 -2.81
C PRO A 472 -3.08 -37.78 -4.33
N GLU A 473 -4.30 -37.99 -4.86
CA GLU A 473 -4.58 -38.11 -6.28
C GLU A 473 -4.24 -36.81 -7.04
N LEU A 474 -4.56 -35.67 -6.44
CA LEU A 474 -4.26 -34.38 -7.05
C LEU A 474 -2.76 -34.07 -7.06
N ARG A 475 -2.06 -34.45 -5.99
CA ARG A 475 -0.58 -34.35 -5.92
C ARG A 475 0.10 -35.27 -6.93
N GLN A 476 -0.41 -36.47 -7.12
CA GLN A 476 0.10 -37.40 -8.12
C GLN A 476 -0.09 -36.84 -9.53
N LEU A 477 -1.25 -36.27 -9.84
CA LEU A 477 -1.51 -35.63 -11.13
C LEU A 477 -0.55 -34.46 -11.37
N ALA A 478 -0.34 -33.60 -10.38
CA ALA A 478 0.56 -32.45 -10.48
C ALA A 478 2.06 -32.84 -10.60
N SER A 479 2.42 -34.08 -10.28
CA SER A 479 3.79 -34.58 -10.48
C SER A 479 4.13 -34.89 -11.91
N ASP A 480 3.14 -34.96 -12.82
CA ASP A 480 3.35 -35.11 -14.26
C ASP A 480 3.44 -33.71 -14.90
N PRO A 481 4.60 -33.31 -15.43
CA PRO A 481 4.75 -32.00 -16.10
C PRO A 481 3.82 -31.80 -17.31
N ALA A 482 3.32 -32.88 -17.93
CA ALA A 482 2.40 -32.78 -19.05
C ALA A 482 1.04 -32.24 -18.67
N GLU A 483 0.64 -32.34 -17.40
CA GLU A 483 -0.64 -31.86 -16.87
C GLU A 483 -0.67 -30.34 -16.65
N CYS A 484 0.50 -29.68 -16.67
CA CYS A 484 0.64 -28.22 -16.45
C CYS A 484 -0.16 -27.73 -15.24
N LEU A 485 -0.09 -28.48 -14.13
CA LEU A 485 -0.84 -28.24 -12.88
C LEU A 485 0.10 -27.83 -11.75
N PHE A 486 -0.15 -26.67 -11.17
CA PHE A 486 0.61 -26.15 -10.04
C PHE A 486 -0.24 -26.14 -8.77
N LEU A 487 0.33 -26.62 -7.67
CA LEU A 487 -0.34 -26.72 -6.37
C LEU A 487 0.41 -25.86 -5.34
N ILE A 488 -0.25 -24.88 -4.77
CA ILE A 488 0.32 -23.94 -3.79
C ILE A 488 -0.40 -24.16 -2.45
N ALA A 489 0.30 -24.76 -1.50
CA ALA A 489 -0.19 -25.00 -0.16
C ALA A 489 0.10 -23.79 0.76
N ASP A 490 -0.42 -23.85 2.00
CA ASP A 490 -0.15 -22.85 3.04
C ASP A 490 1.34 -22.64 3.28
N THR A 491 2.12 -23.70 3.33
CA THR A 491 3.58 -23.68 3.52
C THR A 491 4.30 -22.95 2.39
N ASP A 492 3.74 -22.99 1.18
CA ASP A 492 4.31 -22.31 0.01
C ASP A 492 4.00 -20.81 0.00
N MET A 493 2.90 -20.41 0.69
CA MET A 493 2.44 -19.01 0.70
C MET A 493 3.42 -18.06 1.41
N LEU A 494 4.13 -18.56 2.43
CA LEU A 494 5.07 -17.77 3.24
C LEU A 494 6.51 -18.32 3.21
N ALA A 495 6.79 -19.31 2.38
CA ALA A 495 8.15 -19.83 2.25
C ALA A 495 9.05 -18.74 1.63
N THR A 496 10.05 -18.30 2.40
CA THR A 496 11.12 -17.43 1.92
C THR A 496 11.94 -18.20 0.87
N ILE A 497 12.26 -17.54 -0.23
CA ILE A 497 13.11 -18.09 -1.30
C ILE A 497 14.56 -18.06 -0.84
#